data_9f1362f27e84662c0297cbc17d2a53e7
#
_entry.id   9f1362f27e84662c0297cbc17d2a53e7
#
_cell.length_a   1.000
_cell.length_b   1.000
_cell.length_c   1.000
_cell.angle_alpha   90.00
_cell.angle_beta   90.00
_cell.angle_gamma   90.00
#
_symmetry.space_group_name_H-M   'P 1'
#
loop_
_entity.id
_entity.type
_entity.pdbx_description
1 polymer ?
#
loop_
_entity_poly.entity_id
_entity_poly.type
_entity_poly.pdbx_seq_one_letter_code
_entity_poly.pdbx_strand_id
1 'polypeptide(L)'
;MDNMLTLDQVTELRSILNQRLAFIAGPNLSSDLCSDFVIIATADDFLGVQGDVHQGHLEGFSELYSSIETCKVEKEDLEEARKHGNQYFFKKGEIISRIFLVRDRVQGFVDGKEAWTYNSDIGIVLKLESGHVAITRLGYHDEMLKVTYLDELSVENLPATTGRFEVDVHSNYSLTRSLISV
;
A
#
# COMPACT_ATOMS: atom_id res chain seq x y z
N MET A 1 2.91 16.69 8.18
CA MET A 1 1.88 15.71 8.60
C MET A 1 2.33 14.34 8.15
N ASP A 2 2.18 13.30 8.95
CA ASP A 2 2.72 11.96 8.63
C ASP A 2 1.64 10.91 8.85
N ASN A 3 1.38 10.09 7.82
CA ASN A 3 0.50 8.92 7.85
C ASN A 3 1.32 7.67 7.51
N MET A 4 2.20 7.36 8.43
CA MET A 4 3.06 6.19 8.35
C MET A 4 2.52 5.08 9.24
N LEU A 5 2.79 3.85 8.87
CA LEU A 5 2.47 2.70 9.72
C LEU A 5 3.07 2.87 11.11
N THR A 6 2.28 2.56 12.12
CA THR A 6 2.71 2.55 13.51
C THR A 6 3.73 1.43 13.76
N LEU A 7 4.43 1.50 14.89
CA LEU A 7 5.37 0.44 15.27
C LEU A 7 4.70 -0.93 15.40
N ASP A 8 3.46 -0.95 15.90
CA ASP A 8 2.68 -2.19 16.04
C ASP A 8 2.32 -2.77 14.67
N GLN A 9 1.88 -1.94 13.73
CA GLN A 9 1.59 -2.34 12.34
C GLN A 9 2.84 -2.83 11.60
N VAL A 10 3.99 -2.19 11.80
CA VAL A 10 5.27 -2.67 11.28
C VAL A 10 5.67 -4.01 11.91
N THR A 11 5.35 -4.22 13.17
CA THR A 11 5.60 -5.50 13.86
C THR A 11 4.70 -6.60 13.29
N GLU A 12 3.44 -6.30 13.00
CA GLU A 12 2.53 -7.21 12.29
C GLU A 12 3.07 -7.59 10.90
N LEU A 13 3.57 -6.61 10.12
CA LEU A 13 4.22 -6.90 8.85
C LEU A 13 5.42 -7.85 9.00
N ARG A 14 6.22 -7.67 10.05
CA ARG A 14 7.36 -8.54 10.32
C ARG A 14 6.98 -9.98 10.66
N SER A 15 5.76 -10.22 11.17
CA SER A 15 5.32 -11.56 11.52
C SER A 15 5.29 -12.52 10.32
N ILE A 16 5.05 -12.01 9.11
CA ILE A 16 5.03 -12.82 7.89
C ILE A 16 6.40 -12.99 7.22
N LEU A 17 7.46 -12.39 7.75
CA LEU A 17 8.83 -12.56 7.25
C LEU A 17 9.30 -14.02 7.43
N ASN A 18 10.00 -14.53 6.44
CA ASN A 18 10.47 -15.92 6.36
C ASN A 18 9.35 -16.98 6.30
N GLN A 19 8.10 -16.55 6.19
CA GLN A 19 6.99 -17.47 5.95
C GLN A 19 6.77 -17.70 4.45
N ARG A 20 6.08 -18.79 4.11
CA ARG A 20 5.75 -19.15 2.74
C ARG A 20 4.44 -18.47 2.33
N LEU A 21 4.47 -17.72 1.24
CA LEU A 21 3.26 -17.13 0.67
C LEU A 21 2.34 -18.24 0.16
N ALA A 22 1.11 -18.29 0.69
CA ALA A 22 0.10 -19.24 0.26
C ALA A 22 -0.76 -18.65 -0.87
N PHE A 23 -1.34 -17.48 -0.66
CA PHE A 23 -2.15 -16.75 -1.64
C PHE A 23 -2.36 -15.28 -1.20
N ILE A 24 -2.82 -14.48 -2.13
CA ILE A 24 -3.38 -13.15 -1.88
C ILE A 24 -4.89 -13.24 -2.09
N ALA A 25 -5.67 -12.65 -1.20
CA ALA A 25 -7.13 -12.66 -1.28
C ALA A 25 -7.71 -11.29 -0.91
N GLY A 26 -9.00 -11.13 -1.10
CA GLY A 26 -9.76 -9.99 -0.61
C GLY A 26 -11.26 -10.22 -0.84
N PRO A 27 -12.13 -9.74 0.06
CA PRO A 27 -13.59 -9.89 -0.09
C PRO A 27 -14.09 -9.35 -1.43
N ASN A 28 -13.53 -8.24 -1.88
CA ASN A 28 -13.91 -7.53 -3.11
C ASN A 28 -12.78 -7.52 -4.16
N LEU A 29 -11.80 -8.43 -4.07
CA LEU A 29 -10.68 -8.45 -5.00
C LEU A 29 -11.18 -8.78 -6.42
N SER A 30 -11.11 -7.80 -7.30
CA SER A 30 -11.61 -7.87 -8.67
C SER A 30 -10.66 -8.65 -9.59
N SER A 31 -11.11 -8.97 -10.80
CA SER A 31 -10.25 -9.56 -11.84
C SER A 31 -9.04 -8.69 -12.18
N ASP A 32 -9.15 -7.38 -11.98
CA ASP A 32 -8.06 -6.43 -12.19
C ASP A 32 -7.12 -6.32 -11.00
N LEU A 33 -7.29 -7.18 -9.99
CA LEU A 33 -6.50 -7.24 -8.76
C LEU A 33 -6.57 -5.93 -7.96
N CYS A 34 -7.74 -5.29 -7.92
CA CYS A 34 -8.02 -4.10 -7.12
C CYS A 34 -9.03 -4.42 -6.02
N SER A 35 -8.79 -3.90 -4.81
CA SER A 35 -9.67 -4.04 -3.64
C SER A 35 -9.34 -2.94 -2.63
N ASP A 36 -10.30 -2.58 -1.79
CA ASP A 36 -10.10 -1.73 -0.61
C ASP A 36 -9.40 -2.49 0.54
N PHE A 37 -9.54 -3.80 0.56
CA PHE A 37 -8.95 -4.70 1.55
C PHE A 37 -8.29 -5.91 0.90
N VAL A 38 -7.03 -6.16 1.25
CA VAL A 38 -6.23 -7.27 0.71
C VAL A 38 -5.69 -8.12 1.85
N ILE A 39 -5.87 -9.44 1.74
CA ILE A 39 -5.37 -10.44 2.68
C ILE A 39 -4.11 -11.07 2.10
N ILE A 40 -3.02 -11.04 2.85
CA ILE A 40 -1.81 -11.80 2.60
C ILE A 40 -1.89 -13.07 3.45
N ALA A 41 -2.08 -14.20 2.80
CA ALA A 41 -2.11 -15.50 3.48
C ALA A 41 -0.74 -16.17 3.37
N THR A 42 -0.19 -16.57 4.48
CA THR A 42 1.00 -17.41 4.58
C THR A 42 0.63 -18.83 5.06
N ALA A 43 1.62 -19.67 5.30
CA ALA A 43 1.38 -21.01 5.82
C ALA A 43 0.79 -20.97 7.24
N ASP A 44 1.18 -19.99 8.04
CA ASP A 44 0.92 -19.96 9.48
C ASP A 44 0.09 -18.74 9.92
N ASP A 45 -0.08 -17.71 9.07
CA ASP A 45 -0.70 -16.44 9.47
C ASP A 45 -1.48 -15.76 8.33
N PHE A 46 -2.32 -14.79 8.70
CA PHE A 46 -3.08 -13.94 7.79
C PHE A 46 -2.90 -12.48 8.19
N LEU A 47 -2.46 -11.66 7.25
CA LEU A 47 -2.30 -10.23 7.44
C LEU A 47 -3.22 -9.47 6.49
N GLY A 48 -4.04 -8.57 7.03
CA GLY A 48 -4.83 -7.64 6.26
C GLY A 48 -4.03 -6.38 5.92
N VAL A 49 -4.24 -5.88 4.72
CA VAL A 49 -3.79 -4.56 4.28
C VAL A 49 -5.03 -3.84 3.75
N GLN A 50 -5.34 -2.70 4.31
CA GLN A 50 -6.44 -1.86 3.86
C GLN A 50 -5.96 -0.49 3.42
N GLY A 51 -6.70 0.10 2.48
CA GLY A 51 -6.54 1.50 2.15
C GLY A 51 -7.32 2.37 3.12
N ASP A 52 -6.80 3.53 3.46
CA ASP A 52 -7.50 4.53 4.26
C ASP A 52 -7.35 5.91 3.64
N VAL A 53 -8.39 6.74 3.77
CA VAL A 53 -8.42 8.11 3.25
C VAL A 53 -8.58 9.08 4.40
N HIS A 54 -7.64 9.97 4.52
CA HIS A 54 -7.60 11.00 5.57
C HIS A 54 -7.89 12.38 4.98
N GLN A 55 -8.57 13.20 5.76
CA GLN A 55 -8.74 14.61 5.47
C GLN A 55 -7.68 15.42 6.21
N GLY A 56 -6.81 16.09 5.48
CA GLY A 56 -5.80 16.98 6.01
C GLY A 56 -6.12 18.45 5.73
N HIS A 57 -5.73 19.31 6.65
CA HIS A 57 -5.74 20.75 6.45
C HIS A 57 -4.30 21.23 6.27
N LEU A 58 -3.94 21.54 5.03
CA LEU A 58 -2.63 22.02 4.65
C LEU A 58 -2.75 23.52 4.31
N GLU A 59 -2.36 24.40 5.23
CA GLU A 59 -2.32 25.87 5.08
C GLU A 59 -3.54 26.49 4.34
N GLY A 60 -4.76 26.12 4.78
CA GLY A 60 -6.01 26.67 4.21
C GLY A 60 -6.61 25.84 3.08
N PHE A 61 -5.95 24.80 2.63
CA PHE A 61 -6.50 23.77 1.74
C PHE A 61 -6.96 22.56 2.54
N SER A 62 -8.14 22.06 2.20
CA SER A 62 -8.61 20.76 2.71
C SER A 62 -8.37 19.73 1.62
N GLU A 63 -7.40 18.86 1.83
CA GLU A 63 -7.04 17.82 0.89
C GLU A 63 -7.34 16.44 1.46
N LEU A 64 -7.84 15.55 0.59
CA LEU A 64 -7.89 14.14 0.88
C LEU A 64 -6.57 13.51 0.47
N TYR A 65 -6.02 12.67 1.33
CA TYR A 65 -4.82 11.89 1.02
C TYR A 65 -4.96 10.48 1.58
N SER A 66 -4.35 9.55 0.91
CA SER A 66 -4.50 8.14 1.23
C SER A 66 -3.22 7.54 1.81
N SER A 67 -3.41 6.56 2.69
CA SER A 67 -2.37 5.71 3.24
C SER A 67 -2.80 4.25 3.20
N ILE A 68 -1.93 3.37 3.63
CA ILE A 68 -2.29 2.00 3.96
C ILE A 68 -2.25 1.81 5.47
N GLU A 69 -3.00 0.83 5.95
CA GLU A 69 -2.91 0.29 7.29
C GLU A 69 -2.78 -1.23 7.23
N THR A 70 -2.14 -1.82 8.25
CA THR A 70 -2.20 -3.26 8.47
C THR A 70 -3.16 -3.56 9.60
N CYS A 71 -3.83 -4.70 9.51
CA CYS A 71 -4.79 -5.14 10.50
C CYS A 71 -4.83 -6.67 10.59
N LYS A 72 -5.39 -7.15 11.68
CA LYS A 72 -5.72 -8.58 11.81
C LYS A 72 -6.86 -8.91 10.88
N VAL A 73 -6.76 -10.09 10.27
CA VAL A 73 -7.84 -10.63 9.43
C VAL A 73 -8.84 -11.33 10.32
N GLU A 74 -10.09 -10.91 10.24
CA GLU A 74 -11.18 -11.60 10.89
C GLU A 74 -11.57 -12.85 10.09
N LYS A 75 -12.15 -13.82 10.79
CA LYS A 75 -12.52 -15.10 10.17
C LYS A 75 -13.56 -14.90 9.06
N GLU A 76 -14.43 -13.96 9.25
CA GLU A 76 -15.50 -13.58 8.33
C GLU A 76 -14.94 -13.08 7.00
N ASP A 77 -13.93 -12.21 7.01
CA ASP A 77 -13.27 -11.68 5.80
C ASP A 77 -12.64 -12.81 4.97
N LEU A 78 -11.98 -13.75 5.66
CA LEU A 78 -11.37 -14.90 5.00
C LEU A 78 -12.42 -15.86 4.42
N GLU A 79 -13.52 -16.09 5.12
CA GLU A 79 -14.63 -16.92 4.65
C GLU A 79 -15.31 -16.28 3.44
N GLU A 80 -15.48 -14.96 3.44
CA GLU A 80 -16.04 -14.22 2.33
C GLU A 80 -15.14 -14.25 1.10
N ALA A 81 -13.85 -14.00 1.26
CA ALA A 81 -12.87 -14.13 0.17
C ALA A 81 -12.86 -15.55 -0.43
N ARG A 82 -12.97 -16.58 0.39
CA ARG A 82 -13.05 -17.98 -0.05
C ARG A 82 -14.36 -18.29 -0.78
N LYS A 83 -15.47 -17.78 -0.28
CA LYS A 83 -16.81 -18.01 -0.84
C LYS A 83 -16.95 -17.42 -2.25
N HIS A 84 -16.36 -16.26 -2.49
CA HIS A 84 -16.39 -15.59 -3.79
C HIS A 84 -15.26 -15.99 -4.73
N GLY A 85 -14.33 -16.86 -4.29
CA GLY A 85 -13.22 -17.33 -5.10
C GLY A 85 -12.17 -16.25 -5.39
N ASN A 86 -12.15 -15.18 -4.62
CA ASN A 86 -11.26 -14.03 -4.79
C ASN A 86 -9.87 -14.30 -4.19
N GLN A 87 -9.23 -15.38 -4.65
CA GLN A 87 -7.91 -15.80 -4.21
C GLN A 87 -6.97 -15.90 -5.42
N TYR A 88 -5.79 -15.30 -5.29
CA TYR A 88 -4.77 -15.30 -6.32
C TYR A 88 -3.48 -15.92 -5.81
N PHE A 89 -2.94 -16.87 -6.56
CA PHE A 89 -1.77 -17.65 -6.20
C PHE A 89 -0.53 -17.13 -6.94
N PHE A 90 0.05 -16.06 -6.40
CA PHE A 90 1.32 -15.53 -6.91
C PHE A 90 2.46 -16.35 -6.34
N LYS A 91 3.15 -17.12 -7.18
CA LYS A 91 4.35 -17.86 -6.76
C LYS A 91 4.16 -18.61 -5.44
N LYS A 92 3.08 -19.37 -5.36
CA LYS A 92 2.68 -20.13 -4.17
C LYS A 92 3.84 -20.95 -3.60
N GLY A 93 4.06 -20.80 -2.30
CA GLY A 93 5.06 -21.54 -1.55
C GLY A 93 6.46 -20.91 -1.53
N GLU A 94 6.69 -19.81 -2.27
CA GLU A 94 7.93 -19.06 -2.15
C GLU A 94 8.02 -18.32 -0.81
N ILE A 95 9.23 -18.18 -0.29
CA ILE A 95 9.48 -17.53 1.00
C ILE A 95 9.45 -16.00 0.82
N ILE A 96 8.76 -15.31 1.73
CA ILE A 96 8.82 -13.85 1.86
C ILE A 96 10.14 -13.51 2.53
N SER A 97 11.16 -13.20 1.73
CA SER A 97 12.53 -12.98 2.22
C SER A 97 12.79 -11.57 2.72
N ARG A 98 12.03 -10.58 2.25
CA ARG A 98 12.06 -9.18 2.70
C ARG A 98 10.70 -8.54 2.49
N ILE A 99 10.45 -7.48 3.26
CA ILE A 99 9.28 -6.61 3.08
C ILE A 99 9.80 -5.17 2.94
N PHE A 100 9.21 -4.42 2.03
CA PHE A 100 9.47 -3.00 1.87
C PHE A 100 8.16 -2.23 2.03
N LEU A 101 8.23 -1.08 2.70
CA LEU A 101 7.19 -0.06 2.64
C LEU A 101 7.44 0.82 1.42
N VAL A 102 6.38 1.15 0.71
CA VAL A 102 6.38 2.17 -0.33
C VAL A 102 5.93 3.46 0.32
N ARG A 103 6.85 4.41 0.45
CA ARG A 103 6.59 5.70 1.10
C ARG A 103 6.67 6.83 0.10
N ASP A 104 5.63 7.62 0.05
CA ASP A 104 5.59 8.88 -0.68
C ASP A 104 5.83 10.06 0.28
N ARG A 105 6.72 10.95 -0.13
CA ARG A 105 6.88 12.27 0.44
C ARG A 105 6.39 13.29 -0.57
N VAL A 106 5.38 14.04 -0.20
CA VAL A 106 4.84 15.14 -1.01
C VAL A 106 5.17 16.47 -0.35
N GLN A 107 5.73 17.39 -1.12
CA GLN A 107 6.05 18.75 -0.70
C GLN A 107 5.31 19.73 -1.57
N GLY A 108 4.50 20.57 -0.96
CA GLY A 108 3.80 21.66 -1.63
C GLY A 108 4.58 22.98 -1.51
N PHE A 109 4.56 23.75 -2.57
CA PHE A 109 5.25 25.04 -2.66
C PHE A 109 4.25 26.10 -3.08
N VAL A 110 4.33 27.26 -2.41
CA VAL A 110 3.58 28.47 -2.76
C VAL A 110 4.60 29.58 -3.04
N ASP A 111 4.52 30.22 -4.19
CA ASP A 111 5.49 31.21 -4.65
C ASP A 111 6.95 30.74 -4.54
N GLY A 112 7.19 29.45 -4.82
CA GLY A 112 8.50 28.81 -4.79
C GLY A 112 9.06 28.52 -3.39
N LYS A 113 8.29 28.73 -2.33
CA LYS A 113 8.67 28.40 -0.94
C LYS A 113 7.89 27.17 -0.49
N GLU A 114 8.57 26.25 0.21
CA GLU A 114 7.90 25.11 0.83
C GLU A 114 6.87 25.61 1.84
N ALA A 115 5.61 25.24 1.60
CA ALA A 115 4.48 25.60 2.43
C ALA A 115 4.06 24.44 3.32
N TRP A 116 4.10 23.21 2.79
CA TRP A 116 3.72 22.01 3.52
C TRP A 116 4.47 20.77 3.03
N THR A 117 4.57 19.80 3.91
CA THR A 117 5.09 18.45 3.60
C THR A 117 4.25 17.40 4.30
N TYR A 118 3.95 16.30 3.61
CA TYR A 118 3.47 15.11 4.26
C TYR A 118 4.20 13.85 3.77
N ASN A 119 4.28 12.84 4.65
CA ASN A 119 4.77 11.51 4.33
C ASN A 119 3.65 10.51 4.52
N SER A 120 3.52 9.57 3.59
CA SER A 120 2.48 8.53 3.65
C SER A 120 3.04 7.19 3.22
N ASP A 121 2.74 6.14 3.97
CA ASP A 121 2.96 4.77 3.53
C ASP A 121 1.79 4.38 2.63
N ILE A 122 2.08 4.20 1.34
CA ILE A 122 1.09 3.98 0.28
C ILE A 122 1.06 2.54 -0.23
N GLY A 123 1.90 1.68 0.31
CA GLY A 123 1.94 0.28 -0.09
C GLY A 123 3.04 -0.52 0.58
N ILE A 124 2.99 -1.81 0.32
CA ILE A 124 4.01 -2.77 0.72
C ILE A 124 4.48 -3.57 -0.48
N VAL A 125 5.71 -4.06 -0.42
CA VAL A 125 6.25 -4.99 -1.40
C VAL A 125 6.85 -6.18 -0.68
N LEU A 126 6.37 -7.37 -1.04
CA LEU A 126 6.90 -8.65 -0.56
C LEU A 126 7.95 -9.13 -1.56
N LYS A 127 9.19 -9.32 -1.11
CA LYS A 127 10.24 -9.95 -1.92
C LYS A 127 10.15 -11.47 -1.79
N LEU A 128 9.93 -12.13 -2.90
CA LEU A 128 9.89 -13.57 -3.06
C LEU A 128 11.20 -14.09 -3.69
N GLU A 129 11.32 -15.39 -3.89
CA GLU A 129 12.50 -16.00 -4.53
C GLU A 129 12.62 -15.60 -6.01
N SER A 130 11.50 -15.54 -6.72
CA SER A 130 11.47 -15.30 -8.18
C SER A 130 11.02 -13.89 -8.59
N GLY A 131 10.70 -13.03 -7.64
CA GLY A 131 10.24 -11.66 -7.93
C GLY A 131 9.59 -10.99 -6.73
N HIS A 132 8.61 -10.13 -6.96
CA HIS A 132 8.01 -9.31 -5.93
C HIS A 132 6.49 -9.23 -6.10
N VAL A 133 5.76 -9.18 -4.99
CA VAL A 133 4.33 -8.82 -4.99
C VAL A 133 4.19 -7.47 -4.33
N ALA A 134 3.74 -6.49 -5.09
CA ALA A 134 3.44 -5.15 -4.61
C ALA A 134 1.94 -5.02 -4.35
N ILE A 135 1.57 -4.46 -3.21
CA ILE A 135 0.22 -4.05 -2.84
C ILE A 135 0.31 -2.56 -2.57
N THR A 136 -0.20 -1.74 -3.48
CA THR A 136 -0.03 -0.29 -3.42
C THR A 136 -1.36 0.42 -3.64
N ARG A 137 -1.47 1.64 -3.13
CA ARG A 137 -2.61 2.52 -3.40
C ARG A 137 -2.76 2.75 -4.90
N LEU A 138 -4.00 2.67 -5.37
CA LEU A 138 -4.34 2.96 -6.76
C LEU A 138 -4.44 4.47 -7.00
N GLY A 139 -5.02 5.21 -6.07
CA GLY A 139 -5.21 6.65 -6.15
C GLY A 139 -4.84 7.38 -4.85
N TYR A 140 -4.59 8.69 -4.94
CA TYR A 140 -4.31 9.52 -3.78
C TYR A 140 -5.56 9.87 -2.96
N HIS A 141 -6.74 9.70 -3.56
CA HIS A 141 -8.01 10.17 -3.01
C HIS A 141 -9.05 9.05 -2.87
N ASP A 142 -8.63 7.80 -2.93
CA ASP A 142 -9.51 6.64 -2.77
C ASP A 142 -8.88 5.57 -1.88
N GLU A 143 -9.68 4.58 -1.47
CA GLU A 143 -9.26 3.48 -0.59
C GLU A 143 -8.74 2.27 -1.36
N MET A 144 -8.74 2.33 -2.70
CA MET A 144 -8.42 1.17 -3.52
C MET A 144 -6.93 0.85 -3.51
N LEU A 145 -6.65 -0.43 -3.35
CA LEU A 145 -5.33 -1.04 -3.47
C LEU A 145 -5.23 -1.79 -4.79
N LYS A 146 -4.05 -1.81 -5.37
CA LYS A 146 -3.69 -2.61 -6.55
C LYS A 146 -2.67 -3.64 -6.16
N VAL A 147 -2.93 -4.90 -6.49
CA VAL A 147 -1.95 -6.00 -6.37
C VAL A 147 -1.25 -6.19 -7.71
N THR A 148 0.08 -6.20 -7.70
CA THR A 148 0.90 -6.32 -8.92
C THR A 148 2.08 -7.26 -8.67
N TYR A 149 2.35 -8.17 -9.61
CA TYR A 149 3.59 -8.95 -9.62
C TYR A 149 4.66 -8.21 -10.44
N LEU A 150 5.88 -8.14 -9.89
CA LEU A 150 7.02 -7.48 -10.50
C LEU A 150 8.21 -8.46 -10.56
N ASP A 151 8.83 -8.62 -11.71
CA ASP A 151 10.06 -9.40 -11.86
C ASP A 151 11.24 -8.68 -11.20
N GLU A 152 11.34 -7.36 -11.38
CA GLU A 152 12.35 -6.51 -10.80
C GLU A 152 11.72 -5.40 -9.95
N LEU A 153 12.31 -5.13 -8.78
CA LEU A 153 11.88 -4.06 -7.89
C LEU A 153 12.69 -2.80 -8.15
N SER A 154 12.01 -1.79 -8.66
CA SER A 154 12.48 -0.41 -8.64
C SER A 154 11.29 0.50 -8.35
N VAL A 155 11.56 1.73 -7.96
CA VAL A 155 10.50 2.73 -7.72
C VAL A 155 9.70 2.99 -9.01
N GLU A 156 10.38 2.98 -10.15
CA GLU A 156 9.81 3.24 -11.47
C GLU A 156 8.88 2.11 -11.95
N ASN A 157 9.12 0.89 -11.49
CA ASN A 157 8.31 -0.29 -11.85
C ASN A 157 7.06 -0.45 -10.97
N LEU A 158 6.97 0.30 -9.87
CA LEU A 158 5.76 0.30 -9.05
C LEU A 158 4.60 0.97 -9.81
N PRO A 159 3.37 0.49 -9.61
CA PRO A 159 2.20 1.15 -10.17
C PRO A 159 2.17 2.63 -9.80
N ALA A 160 1.92 3.48 -10.80
CA ALA A 160 1.73 4.90 -10.57
C ALA A 160 0.43 5.09 -9.76
N THR A 161 0.50 5.87 -8.71
CA THR A 161 -0.68 6.31 -7.98
C THR A 161 -1.41 7.36 -8.82
N THR A 162 -2.69 7.16 -9.07
CA THR A 162 -3.51 8.09 -9.86
C THR A 162 -4.02 9.25 -9.00
N GLY A 163 -4.37 10.34 -9.63
CA GLY A 163 -4.81 11.56 -8.97
C GLY A 163 -3.73 12.63 -8.96
N ARG A 164 -4.13 13.84 -8.63
CA ARG A 164 -3.26 15.01 -8.53
C ARG A 164 -3.69 15.83 -7.33
N PHE A 165 -2.71 16.42 -6.65
CA PHE A 165 -2.99 17.48 -5.68
C PHE A 165 -3.47 18.74 -6.41
N GLU A 166 -4.44 19.42 -5.82
CA GLU A 166 -4.88 20.71 -6.36
C GLU A 166 -3.74 21.71 -6.30
N VAL A 167 -3.48 22.34 -7.44
CA VAL A 167 -2.48 23.38 -7.60
C VAL A 167 -3.08 24.54 -8.40
N ASP A 168 -2.75 25.74 -8.03
CA ASP A 168 -3.11 26.96 -8.74
C ASP A 168 -1.88 27.57 -9.45
N VAL A 169 -2.02 28.76 -10.00
CA VAL A 169 -0.93 29.45 -10.72
C VAL A 169 0.25 29.84 -9.83
N HIS A 170 0.07 29.84 -8.51
CA HIS A 170 1.08 30.22 -7.52
C HIS A 170 1.60 29.01 -6.74
N SER A 171 1.01 27.83 -6.92
CA SER A 171 1.36 26.63 -6.19
C SER A 171 1.81 25.49 -7.11
N ASN A 172 2.67 24.65 -6.60
CA ASN A 172 3.07 23.39 -7.22
C ASN A 172 3.43 22.38 -6.14
N TYR A 173 3.65 21.14 -6.53
CA TYR A 173 4.15 20.11 -5.60
C TYR A 173 5.24 19.27 -6.23
N SER A 174 6.07 18.68 -5.38
CA SER A 174 6.99 17.60 -5.73
C SER A 174 6.63 16.31 -4.98
N LEU A 175 6.83 15.18 -5.64
CA LEU A 175 6.61 13.87 -5.06
C LEU A 175 7.90 13.07 -5.15
N THR A 176 8.32 12.51 -4.02
CA THR A 176 9.46 11.58 -3.95
C THR A 176 8.97 10.27 -3.37
N ARG A 177 9.14 9.18 -4.11
CA ARG A 177 8.83 7.81 -3.66
C ARG A 177 10.08 7.09 -3.23
N SER A 178 9.99 6.33 -2.15
CA SER A 178 11.09 5.54 -1.61
C SER A 178 10.63 4.15 -1.17
N LEU A 179 11.57 3.20 -1.16
CA LEU A 179 11.40 1.86 -0.62
C LEU A 179 12.17 1.75 0.70
N ILE A 180 11.47 1.44 1.76
CA ILE A 180 12.01 1.35 3.12
C ILE A 180 11.94 -0.11 3.56
N SER A 181 13.10 -0.73 3.84
CA SER A 181 13.13 -2.10 4.35
C SER A 181 12.58 -2.18 5.76
N VAL A 182 11.70 -3.13 5.98
CA VAL A 182 11.06 -3.43 7.27
C VAL A 182 11.85 -4.46 8.07
#